data_b333c81546bd4611a086d7e0c2793ccf
#
_entry.id   b333c81546bd4611a086d7e0c2793ccf
#
_cell.length_a   1.000
_cell.length_b   1.000
_cell.length_c   1.000
_cell.angle_alpha   90.00
_cell.angle_beta   90.00
_cell.angle_gamma   90.00
#
_symmetry.space_group_name_H-M   'P 1'
#
loop_
_entity.id
_entity.type
_entity.pdbx_description
1 polymer ?
#
loop_
_entity_poly.entity_id
_entity_poly.type
_entity_poly.pdbx_seq_one_letter_code
_entity_poly.pdbx_strand_id
1 'polypeptide(L)'
;AIRGRRTMSAALLLTLAAVSAAALSYLAARFLARRGWLPDRPVARSSHKAPTPRTGGVAVMIGFLGPALALSALDPDLLRFAALVFAAFMLGFADDARSLPAVVKLLGQTALAALFVFLFGAVEALPAPFIGAVALGPAAAPLTMLWICAFTNAYDLADAATGLAATPAIRG
;
A
#
# COMPACT_ATOMS: atom_id res chain seq x y z
N ALA A 1 -33.75 15.51 7.43
CA ALA A 1 -33.73 15.13 5.98
C ALA A 1 -32.40 15.47 5.28
N ILE A 2 -31.75 16.62 5.58
CA ILE A 2 -30.52 17.08 4.92
C ILE A 2 -29.31 16.20 5.30
N ARG A 3 -29.23 15.73 6.53
CA ARG A 3 -28.12 14.86 7.03
C ARG A 3 -28.16 13.47 6.36
N GLY A 4 -29.35 12.92 6.12
CA GLY A 4 -29.51 11.63 5.45
C GLY A 4 -29.15 11.64 3.95
N ARG A 5 -29.36 12.75 3.24
CA ARG A 5 -28.95 12.88 1.84
C ARG A 5 -27.44 12.96 1.67
N ARG A 6 -26.71 13.64 2.58
CA ARG A 6 -25.25 13.74 2.52
C ARG A 6 -24.56 12.41 2.79
N THR A 7 -25.06 11.63 3.74
CA THR A 7 -24.52 10.29 4.03
C THR A 7 -24.79 9.29 2.91
N MET A 8 -25.97 9.35 2.29
CA MET A 8 -26.29 8.48 1.15
C MET A 8 -25.46 8.80 -0.09
N SER A 9 -25.18 10.08 -0.36
CA SER A 9 -24.31 10.49 -1.46
C SER A 9 -22.85 10.08 -1.23
N ALA A 10 -22.33 10.19 -0.01
CA ALA A 10 -20.98 9.74 0.34
C ALA A 10 -20.84 8.22 0.22
N ALA A 11 -21.81 7.45 0.71
CA ALA A 11 -21.80 6.00 0.56
C ALA A 11 -21.81 5.57 -0.93
N LEU A 12 -22.61 6.24 -1.77
CA LEU A 12 -22.66 5.99 -3.21
C LEU A 12 -21.31 6.29 -3.87
N LEU A 13 -20.68 7.42 -3.54
CA LEU A 13 -19.36 7.77 -4.08
C LEU A 13 -18.30 6.76 -3.67
N LEU A 14 -18.29 6.31 -2.43
CA LEU A 14 -17.36 5.29 -1.95
C LEU A 14 -17.57 3.93 -2.63
N THR A 15 -18.82 3.52 -2.83
CA THR A 15 -19.11 2.27 -3.54
C THR A 15 -18.71 2.35 -5.01
N LEU A 16 -18.97 3.46 -5.68
CA LEU A 16 -18.54 3.68 -7.07
C LEU A 16 -17.01 3.70 -7.19
N ALA A 17 -16.33 4.34 -6.25
CA ALA A 17 -14.87 4.34 -6.19
C ALA A 17 -14.31 2.92 -5.97
N ALA A 18 -14.88 2.15 -5.07
CA ALA A 18 -14.45 0.76 -4.81
C ALA A 18 -14.69 -0.15 -6.03
N VAL A 19 -15.85 -0.05 -6.67
CA VAL A 19 -16.17 -0.83 -7.87
C VAL A 19 -15.26 -0.44 -9.04
N SER A 20 -15.03 0.86 -9.25
CA SER A 20 -14.12 1.32 -10.31
C SER A 20 -12.67 0.92 -10.05
N ALA A 21 -12.22 0.96 -8.80
CA ALA A 21 -10.89 0.48 -8.41
C ALA A 21 -10.71 -1.01 -8.71
N ALA A 22 -11.68 -1.84 -8.32
CA ALA A 22 -11.66 -3.27 -8.58
C ALA A 22 -11.68 -3.58 -10.09
N ALA A 23 -12.53 -2.90 -10.86
CA ALA A 23 -12.63 -3.06 -12.31
C ALA A 23 -11.32 -2.66 -13.02
N LEU A 24 -10.75 -1.51 -12.66
CA LEU A 24 -9.48 -1.03 -13.24
C LEU A 24 -8.33 -1.97 -12.90
N SER A 25 -8.22 -2.41 -11.63
CA SER A 25 -7.21 -3.39 -11.22
C SER A 25 -7.34 -4.69 -12.02
N TYR A 26 -8.55 -5.21 -12.15
CA TYR A 26 -8.80 -6.45 -12.90
C TYR A 26 -8.45 -6.32 -14.38
N LEU A 27 -8.89 -5.23 -15.03
CA LEU A 27 -8.59 -4.97 -16.43
C LEU A 27 -7.09 -4.78 -16.68
N ALA A 28 -6.42 -4.02 -15.80
CA ALA A 28 -4.99 -3.81 -15.85
C ALA A 28 -4.23 -5.14 -15.67
N ALA A 29 -4.61 -5.95 -14.68
CA ALA A 29 -4.00 -7.26 -14.46
C ALA A 29 -4.14 -8.17 -15.69
N ARG A 30 -5.34 -8.25 -16.28
CA ARG A 30 -5.56 -9.04 -17.52
C ARG A 30 -4.76 -8.53 -18.71
N PHE A 31 -4.70 -7.20 -18.87
CA PHE A 31 -3.95 -6.59 -19.96
C PHE A 31 -2.45 -6.86 -19.83
N LEU A 32 -1.88 -6.62 -18.65
CA LEU A 32 -0.47 -6.82 -18.36
C LEU A 32 -0.07 -8.30 -18.47
N ALA A 33 -0.92 -9.21 -17.96
CA ALA A 33 -0.69 -10.65 -18.08
C ALA A 33 -0.66 -11.12 -19.54
N ARG A 34 -1.58 -10.61 -20.40
CA ARG A 34 -1.60 -10.94 -21.82
C ARG A 34 -0.38 -10.42 -22.59
N ARG A 35 0.22 -9.32 -22.14
CA ARG A 35 1.42 -8.73 -22.77
C ARG A 35 2.72 -9.37 -22.31
N GLY A 36 2.69 -10.24 -21.29
CA GLY A 36 3.90 -10.84 -20.74
C GLY A 36 4.87 -9.82 -20.15
N TRP A 37 4.39 -8.67 -19.69
CA TRP A 37 5.22 -7.63 -19.09
C TRP A 37 5.74 -8.06 -17.73
N LEU A 38 7.03 -7.77 -17.47
CA LEU A 38 7.73 -8.05 -16.22
C LEU A 38 7.66 -9.54 -15.78
N PRO A 39 8.17 -10.49 -16.60
CA PRO A 39 8.29 -11.86 -16.16
C PRO A 39 9.29 -11.93 -15.00
N ASP A 40 8.88 -12.46 -13.86
CA ASP A 40 9.81 -12.79 -12.78
C ASP A 40 10.68 -13.97 -13.23
N ARG A 41 11.99 -13.75 -13.37
CA ARG A 41 12.91 -14.83 -13.64
C ARG A 41 13.14 -15.59 -12.32
N PRO A 42 12.90 -16.91 -12.28
CA PRO A 42 13.15 -17.69 -11.08
C PRO A 42 14.62 -17.51 -10.65
N VAL A 43 14.85 -16.90 -9.50
CA VAL A 43 16.15 -16.89 -8.83
C VAL A 43 16.17 -18.05 -7.84
N ALA A 44 17.37 -18.52 -7.45
CA ALA A 44 17.55 -19.69 -6.58
C ALA A 44 16.78 -19.62 -5.22
N ARG A 45 16.28 -18.45 -4.84
CA ARG A 45 15.42 -18.20 -3.67
C ARG A 45 13.92 -18.08 -4.00
N SER A 46 13.53 -18.16 -5.26
CA SER A 46 12.14 -18.05 -5.68
C SER A 46 11.41 -19.37 -5.43
N SER A 47 10.29 -19.34 -4.76
CA SER A 47 9.42 -20.51 -4.52
C SER A 47 8.66 -20.97 -5.77
N HIS A 48 8.66 -20.18 -6.85
CA HIS A 48 7.97 -20.49 -8.10
C HIS A 48 8.92 -21.08 -9.14
N LYS A 49 8.56 -22.26 -9.68
CA LYS A 49 9.27 -22.91 -10.78
C LYS A 49 8.92 -22.34 -12.16
N ALA A 50 7.85 -21.54 -12.26
CA ALA A 50 7.40 -20.88 -13.47
C ALA A 50 7.53 -19.36 -13.34
N PRO A 51 7.85 -18.63 -14.44
CA PRO A 51 7.87 -17.16 -14.40
C PRO A 51 6.48 -16.63 -14.06
N THR A 52 6.35 -16.00 -12.90
CA THR A 52 5.11 -15.32 -12.50
C THR A 52 5.22 -13.83 -12.83
N PRO A 53 4.19 -13.22 -13.43
CA PRO A 53 4.25 -11.79 -13.74
C PRO A 53 4.24 -10.96 -12.46
N ARG A 54 5.24 -10.10 -12.25
CA ARG A 54 5.27 -9.09 -11.16
C ARG A 54 4.30 -7.92 -11.42
N THR A 55 3.26 -8.17 -12.19
CA THR A 55 2.32 -7.14 -12.65
C THR A 55 1.19 -6.86 -11.65
N GLY A 56 1.04 -7.67 -10.59
CA GLY A 56 -0.03 -7.54 -9.61
C GLY A 56 -0.02 -6.18 -8.90
N GLY A 57 1.14 -5.75 -8.39
CA GLY A 57 1.29 -4.46 -7.74
C GLY A 57 0.97 -3.27 -8.66
N VAL A 58 1.40 -3.35 -9.92
CA VAL A 58 1.10 -2.32 -10.93
C VAL A 58 -0.41 -2.25 -11.20
N ALA A 59 -1.08 -3.39 -11.32
CA ALA A 59 -2.51 -3.44 -11.54
C ALA A 59 -3.31 -2.86 -10.35
N VAL A 60 -2.91 -3.18 -9.13
CA VAL A 60 -3.50 -2.60 -7.91
C VAL A 60 -3.28 -1.10 -7.85
N MET A 61 -2.08 -0.63 -8.20
CA MET A 61 -1.77 0.81 -8.23
C MET A 61 -2.61 1.57 -9.25
N ILE A 62 -2.81 1.02 -10.45
CA ILE A 62 -3.70 1.61 -11.47
C ILE A 62 -5.14 1.69 -10.94
N GLY A 63 -5.62 0.62 -10.30
CA GLY A 63 -6.94 0.60 -9.69
C GLY A 63 -7.12 1.61 -8.57
N PHE A 64 -6.09 1.84 -7.76
CA PHE A 64 -6.11 2.83 -6.69
C PHE A 64 -6.06 4.26 -7.24
N LEU A 65 -5.13 4.55 -8.14
CA LEU A 65 -4.90 5.91 -8.65
C LEU A 65 -6.10 6.45 -9.44
N GLY A 66 -6.78 5.63 -10.21
CA GLY A 66 -7.92 6.07 -11.02
C GLY A 66 -9.00 6.80 -10.18
N PRO A 67 -9.63 6.12 -9.21
CA PRO A 67 -10.62 6.74 -8.33
C PRO A 67 -10.04 7.83 -7.43
N ALA A 68 -8.79 7.67 -6.93
CA ALA A 68 -8.15 8.67 -6.08
C ALA A 68 -7.98 10.00 -6.81
N LEU A 69 -7.52 9.99 -8.07
CA LEU A 69 -7.41 11.19 -8.89
C LEU A 69 -8.77 11.78 -9.24
N ALA A 70 -9.78 10.96 -9.54
CA ALA A 70 -11.12 11.45 -9.81
C ALA A 70 -11.74 12.15 -8.59
N LEU A 71 -11.55 11.59 -7.39
CA LEU A 71 -12.08 12.13 -6.15
C LEU A 71 -11.24 13.31 -5.60
N SER A 72 -9.98 13.46 -6.00
CA SER A 72 -9.12 14.58 -5.57
C SER A 72 -9.64 15.95 -6.01
N ALA A 73 -10.51 16.01 -7.00
CA ALA A 73 -11.25 17.22 -7.35
C ALA A 73 -12.22 17.68 -6.24
N LEU A 74 -12.65 16.77 -5.37
CA LEU A 74 -13.55 17.04 -4.24
C LEU A 74 -12.77 17.29 -2.93
N ASP A 75 -11.59 16.67 -2.81
CA ASP A 75 -10.72 16.78 -1.64
C ASP A 75 -9.24 16.78 -2.07
N PRO A 76 -8.56 17.94 -2.00
CA PRO A 76 -7.14 18.05 -2.36
C PRO A 76 -6.20 17.18 -1.51
N ASP A 77 -6.57 16.83 -0.28
CA ASP A 77 -5.75 15.97 0.57
C ASP A 77 -5.67 14.55 0.02
N LEU A 78 -6.68 14.12 -0.72
CA LEU A 78 -6.65 12.84 -1.41
C LEU A 78 -5.58 12.79 -2.51
N LEU A 79 -5.30 13.90 -3.19
CA LEU A 79 -4.20 13.97 -4.16
C LEU A 79 -2.84 13.84 -3.47
N ARG A 80 -2.65 14.52 -2.32
CA ARG A 80 -1.42 14.40 -1.53
C ARG A 80 -1.21 12.99 -1.03
N PHE A 81 -2.28 12.36 -0.54
CA PHE A 81 -2.25 10.96 -0.10
C PHE A 81 -1.94 10.01 -1.27
N ALA A 82 -2.59 10.18 -2.42
CA ALA A 82 -2.33 9.38 -3.61
C ALA A 82 -0.89 9.51 -4.11
N ALA A 83 -0.32 10.72 -4.08
CA ALA A 83 1.07 10.94 -4.44
C ALA A 83 2.04 10.22 -3.47
N LEU A 84 1.75 10.24 -2.17
CA LEU A 84 2.55 9.55 -1.16
C LEU A 84 2.49 8.03 -1.34
N VAL A 85 1.29 7.47 -1.57
CA VAL A 85 1.10 6.05 -1.85
C VAL A 85 1.82 5.64 -3.13
N PHE A 86 1.77 6.48 -4.17
CA PHE A 86 2.51 6.24 -5.41
C PHE A 86 4.03 6.26 -5.19
N ALA A 87 4.55 7.19 -4.39
CA ALA A 87 5.98 7.24 -4.04
C ALA A 87 6.41 5.99 -3.25
N ALA A 88 5.59 5.51 -2.32
CA ALA A 88 5.82 4.26 -1.60
C ALA A 88 5.82 3.05 -2.54
N PHE A 89 4.86 3.00 -3.48
CA PHE A 89 4.84 1.98 -4.53
C PHE A 89 6.11 2.02 -5.39
N MET A 90 6.57 3.20 -5.80
CA MET A 90 7.81 3.33 -6.58
C MET A 90 9.04 2.84 -5.82
N LEU A 91 9.12 3.07 -4.51
CA LEU A 91 10.19 2.54 -3.67
C LEU A 91 10.17 1.00 -3.65
N GLY A 92 9.00 0.39 -3.43
CA GLY A 92 8.85 -1.07 -3.47
C GLY A 92 9.14 -1.65 -4.85
N PHE A 93 8.66 -1.00 -5.91
CA PHE A 93 8.92 -1.40 -7.29
C PHE A 93 10.42 -1.33 -7.66
N ALA A 94 11.12 -0.30 -7.16
CA ALA A 94 12.57 -0.18 -7.35
C ALA A 94 13.34 -1.26 -6.60
N ASP A 95 12.88 -1.63 -5.39
CA ASP A 95 13.43 -2.74 -4.61
C ASP A 95 13.26 -4.07 -5.35
N ASP A 96 12.08 -4.34 -5.87
CA ASP A 96 11.79 -5.52 -6.69
C ASP A 96 12.65 -5.59 -7.97
N ALA A 97 12.91 -4.45 -8.60
CA ALA A 97 13.66 -4.39 -9.85
C ALA A 97 15.18 -4.51 -9.65
N ARG A 98 15.72 -3.99 -8.53
CA ARG A 98 17.17 -3.84 -8.32
C ARG A 98 17.72 -4.40 -7.02
N SER A 99 16.87 -5.00 -6.17
CA SER A 99 17.24 -5.52 -4.84
C SER A 99 18.02 -4.47 -4.04
N LEU A 100 17.34 -3.42 -3.58
CA LEU A 100 17.98 -2.30 -2.90
C LEU A 100 18.67 -2.75 -1.61
N PRO A 101 19.80 -2.13 -1.22
CA PRO A 101 20.38 -2.35 0.09
C PRO A 101 19.38 -2.02 1.20
N ALA A 102 19.33 -2.83 2.26
CA ALA A 102 18.36 -2.67 3.36
C ALA A 102 18.37 -1.26 3.97
N VAL A 103 19.54 -0.63 4.04
CA VAL A 103 19.69 0.76 4.54
C VAL A 103 18.97 1.76 3.62
N VAL A 104 19.09 1.61 2.30
CA VAL A 104 18.45 2.51 1.32
C VAL A 104 16.93 2.36 1.41
N LYS A 105 16.44 1.12 1.50
CA LYS A 105 15.01 0.82 1.68
C LYS A 105 14.47 1.45 2.96
N LEU A 106 15.16 1.25 4.09
CA LEU A 106 14.75 1.80 5.38
C LEU A 106 14.76 3.33 5.39
N LEU A 107 15.78 3.96 4.81
CA LEU A 107 15.83 5.42 4.68
C LEU A 107 14.68 5.96 3.83
N GLY A 108 14.38 5.32 2.71
CA GLY A 108 13.24 5.67 1.86
C GLY A 108 11.90 5.55 2.59
N GLN A 109 11.68 4.44 3.31
CA GLN A 109 10.48 4.24 4.12
C GLN A 109 10.36 5.29 5.23
N THR A 110 11.47 5.60 5.92
CA THR A 110 11.49 6.62 6.98
C THR A 110 11.20 8.01 6.43
N ALA A 111 11.76 8.36 5.27
CA ALA A 111 11.49 9.63 4.60
C ALA A 111 10.00 9.77 4.20
N LEU A 112 9.41 8.70 3.66
CA LEU A 112 7.97 8.67 3.33
C LEU A 112 7.10 8.76 4.58
N ALA A 113 7.47 8.08 5.67
CA ALA A 113 6.77 8.17 6.95
C ALA A 113 6.86 9.58 7.56
N ALA A 114 8.02 10.22 7.47
CA ALA A 114 8.21 11.62 7.90
C ALA A 114 7.35 12.58 7.06
N LEU A 115 7.32 12.39 5.74
CA LEU A 115 6.49 13.17 4.84
C LEU A 115 4.99 12.96 5.13
N PHE A 116 4.57 11.74 5.45
CA PHE A 116 3.20 11.46 5.88
C PHE A 116 2.85 12.25 7.14
N VAL A 117 3.69 12.19 8.17
CA VAL A 117 3.48 12.92 9.43
C VAL A 117 3.46 14.44 9.20
N PHE A 118 4.31 14.94 8.31
CA PHE A 118 4.33 16.36 7.95
C PHE A 118 3.05 16.84 7.25
N LEU A 119 2.49 16.01 6.35
CA LEU A 119 1.31 16.36 5.55
C LEU A 119 -0.02 16.13 6.29
N PHE A 120 -0.10 15.08 7.09
CA PHE A 120 -1.38 14.60 7.67
C PHE A 120 -1.39 14.63 9.20
N GLY A 121 -0.25 14.89 9.84
CA GLY A 121 -0.12 14.87 11.29
C GLY A 121 0.25 13.48 11.83
N ALA A 122 0.57 13.46 13.11
CA ALA A 122 0.89 12.25 13.86
C ALA A 122 -0.32 11.75 14.65
N VAL A 123 -0.30 10.50 15.06
CA VAL A 123 -1.29 9.94 16.00
C VAL A 123 -1.00 10.52 17.39
N GLU A 124 -1.84 11.46 17.85
CA GLU A 124 -1.59 12.21 19.09
C GLU A 124 -1.98 11.43 20.35
N ALA A 125 -2.92 10.50 20.26
CA ALA A 125 -3.37 9.70 21.38
C ALA A 125 -3.73 8.28 20.96
N LEU A 126 -3.47 7.32 21.83
CA LEU A 126 -3.83 5.92 21.65
C LEU A 126 -4.99 5.56 22.57
N PRO A 127 -6.06 4.93 22.05
CA PRO A 127 -7.11 4.40 22.90
C PRO A 127 -6.55 3.26 23.75
N ALA A 128 -6.65 3.37 25.06
CA ALA A 128 -6.23 2.34 25.99
C ALA A 128 -7.46 1.76 26.72
N PRO A 129 -7.66 0.44 26.67
CA PRO A 129 -8.76 -0.20 27.40
C PRO A 129 -8.72 0.17 28.87
N PHE A 130 -9.85 0.48 29.46
CA PHE A 130 -10.07 0.81 30.87
C PHE A 130 -9.57 2.18 31.38
N ILE A 131 -8.64 2.85 30.66
CA ILE A 131 -8.07 4.15 31.11
C ILE A 131 -8.33 5.30 30.13
N GLY A 132 -9.04 5.04 29.03
CA GLY A 132 -9.37 6.06 28.04
C GLY A 132 -8.27 6.27 26.99
N ALA A 133 -8.05 7.52 26.58
CA ALA A 133 -7.01 7.85 25.60
C ALA A 133 -5.73 8.32 26.29
N VAL A 134 -4.61 7.72 25.96
CA VAL A 134 -3.28 8.10 26.42
C VAL A 134 -2.64 9.02 25.41
N ALA A 135 -2.40 10.28 25.79
CA ALA A 135 -1.73 11.26 24.95
C ALA A 135 -0.22 10.91 24.79
N LEU A 136 0.26 10.93 23.56
CA LEU A 136 1.65 10.57 23.23
C LEU A 136 2.60 11.77 23.33
N GLY A 137 2.07 13.00 23.33
CA GLY A 137 2.87 14.21 23.43
C GLY A 137 4.01 14.26 22.39
N PRO A 138 5.27 14.59 22.81
CA PRO A 138 6.40 14.68 21.89
C PRO A 138 6.76 13.35 21.19
N ALA A 139 6.33 12.21 21.73
CA ALA A 139 6.55 10.91 21.14
C ALA A 139 5.59 10.58 19.98
N ALA A 140 4.55 11.38 19.75
CA ALA A 140 3.54 11.14 18.73
C ALA A 140 4.15 10.96 17.32
N ALA A 141 4.97 11.89 16.87
CA ALA A 141 5.58 11.84 15.53
C ALA A 141 6.55 10.66 15.38
N PRO A 142 7.55 10.44 16.23
CA PRO A 142 8.46 9.31 16.08
C PRO A 142 7.77 7.96 16.21
N LEU A 143 6.75 7.81 17.06
CA LEU A 143 5.98 6.56 17.17
C LEU A 143 5.12 6.31 15.92
N THR A 144 4.49 7.34 15.36
CA THR A 144 3.74 7.20 14.10
C THR A 144 4.66 6.77 12.95
N MET A 145 5.84 7.38 12.83
CA MET A 145 6.83 7.01 11.82
C MET A 145 7.33 5.57 12.01
N LEU A 146 7.66 5.20 13.24
CA LEU A 146 8.08 3.84 13.60
C LEU A 146 7.00 2.82 13.24
N TRP A 147 5.74 3.15 13.53
CA TRP A 147 4.60 2.30 13.22
C TRP A 147 4.46 2.07 11.72
N ILE A 148 4.49 3.13 10.92
CA ILE A 148 4.42 3.02 9.46
C ILE A 148 5.55 2.12 8.93
N CYS A 149 6.80 2.35 9.35
CA CYS A 149 7.94 1.54 8.94
C CYS A 149 7.81 0.08 9.40
N ALA A 150 7.39 -0.14 10.66
CA ALA A 150 7.24 -1.49 11.21
C ALA A 150 6.18 -2.30 10.46
N PHE A 151 5.02 -1.70 10.17
CA PHE A 151 3.97 -2.38 9.38
C PHE A 151 4.43 -2.69 7.97
N THR A 152 5.09 -1.76 7.28
CA THR A 152 5.61 -1.99 5.93
C THR A 152 6.58 -3.18 5.91
N ASN A 153 7.52 -3.24 6.86
CA ASN A 153 8.48 -4.34 6.93
C ASN A 153 7.83 -5.66 7.41
N ALA A 154 6.81 -5.60 8.28
CA ALA A 154 6.08 -6.80 8.71
C ALA A 154 5.33 -7.46 7.53
N TYR A 155 4.75 -6.67 6.63
CA TYR A 155 4.12 -7.19 5.41
C TYR A 155 5.14 -7.87 4.49
N ASP A 156 6.32 -7.28 4.29
CA ASP A 156 7.38 -7.89 3.50
C ASP A 156 7.83 -9.24 4.09
N LEU A 157 7.95 -9.33 5.42
CA LEU A 157 8.29 -10.57 6.11
C LEU A 157 7.18 -11.61 6.02
N ALA A 158 5.91 -11.20 6.13
CA ALA A 158 4.77 -12.11 6.01
C ALA A 158 4.68 -12.72 4.61
N ASP A 159 4.91 -11.93 3.56
CA ASP A 159 4.93 -12.40 2.17
C ASP A 159 6.08 -13.41 1.95
N ALA A 160 7.26 -13.12 2.45
CA ALA A 160 8.40 -14.04 2.41
C ALA A 160 8.11 -15.35 3.16
N ALA A 161 7.45 -15.29 4.32
CA ALA A 161 7.10 -16.47 5.11
C ALA A 161 6.05 -17.34 4.42
N THR A 162 5.02 -16.74 3.81
CA THR A 162 3.99 -17.48 3.04
C THR A 162 4.58 -18.14 1.80
N GLY A 163 5.51 -17.48 1.11
CA GLY A 163 6.26 -18.06 0.00
C GLY A 163 7.08 -19.27 0.42
N LEU A 164 7.72 -19.23 1.60
CA LEU A 164 8.47 -20.37 2.16
C LEU A 164 7.57 -21.52 2.61
N ALA A 165 6.40 -21.23 3.19
CA ALA A 165 5.45 -22.25 3.66
C ALA A 165 4.79 -23.02 2.51
N ALA A 166 4.62 -22.41 1.34
CA ALA A 166 4.06 -23.08 0.16
C ALA A 166 5.04 -24.08 -0.49
N THR A 167 6.33 -24.01 -0.20
CA THR A 167 7.37 -24.83 -0.85
C THR A 167 7.33 -26.32 -0.46
N PRO A 168 7.02 -26.73 0.80
CA PRO A 168 6.96 -28.16 1.16
C PRO A 168 5.74 -28.91 0.62
N ALA A 169 4.62 -28.22 0.42
CA ALA A 169 3.37 -28.84 -0.02
C ALA A 169 3.41 -29.36 -1.48
N ILE A 170 4.42 -28.99 -2.25
CA ILE A 170 4.58 -29.38 -3.67
C ILE A 170 5.55 -30.56 -3.85
N ARG A 171 6.17 -31.06 -2.75
CA ARG A 171 7.13 -32.19 -2.76
C ARG A 171 6.55 -33.53 -2.29
N GLY A 172 5.22 -33.60 -2.02
CA GLY A 172 4.52 -34.83 -1.68
C GLY A 172 3.86 -35.49 -2.87
#